data_a573f488811f80980c49c69c7dd949e7
#
_entry.id   a573f488811f80980c49c69c7dd949e7
#
_cell.length_a   1.000
_cell.length_b   1.000
_cell.length_c   1.000
_cell.angle_alpha   90.00
_cell.angle_beta   90.00
_cell.angle_gamma   90.00
#
_symmetry.space_group_name_H-M   'P 1'
#
loop_
_entity.id
_entity.type
_entity.pdbx_description
1 polymer ?
#
loop_
_entity_poly.entity_id
_entity_poly.type
_entity_poly.pdbx_seq_one_letter_code
_entity_poly.pdbx_strand_id
1 'polypeptide(L)'
;MSAELFHLDEQMSEVLQQVSSQLRLTLGSIHSALTRLAPPDIRDEERETDLNAAVLCQSYYRILRLANNLADASEPERPADTGLVNDDIVEICRSVMDRAQTPAGLVGIQLDFRCGKESHIIAVDSERIERLLLNLLSNSFKFIGTGDKRVSLEVRVESGYVYLILSDTGRGIPPHLLDTVFDRCRQPGRLDPPPHGLGLGLPICQRIAREHGGSLALASEVGKGTTVTVSLPNRRVPQRLGTALPLVELSGGFNRTLVELSDVLPKQAFTQKYLD
;
A
#
# COMPACT_ATOMS: atom_id res chain seq x y z
N MET A 1 -5.57 34.98 -9.60
CA MET A 1 -4.44 34.07 -9.32
C MET A 1 -4.82 32.90 -8.41
N SER A 2 -5.49 33.07 -7.28
CA SER A 2 -5.92 31.93 -6.43
C SER A 2 -7.05 31.08 -7.02
N ALA A 3 -8.04 31.67 -7.67
CA ALA A 3 -9.18 30.95 -8.26
C ALA A 3 -8.79 30.18 -9.55
N GLU A 4 -7.89 30.70 -10.35
CA GLU A 4 -7.39 30.04 -11.56
C GLU A 4 -6.50 28.82 -11.23
N LEU A 5 -5.69 28.92 -10.17
CA LEU A 5 -4.89 27.79 -9.66
C LEU A 5 -5.80 26.67 -9.09
N PHE A 6 -6.87 27.05 -8.41
CA PHE A 6 -7.85 26.07 -7.88
C PHE A 6 -8.61 25.34 -9.01
N HIS A 7 -8.98 26.06 -10.07
CA HIS A 7 -9.63 25.49 -11.26
C HIS A 7 -8.71 24.56 -12.05
N LEU A 8 -7.41 24.86 -12.11
CA LEU A 8 -6.41 24.00 -12.76
C LEU A 8 -6.19 22.70 -11.96
N ASP A 9 -6.20 22.76 -10.63
CA ASP A 9 -6.08 21.57 -9.77
C ASP A 9 -7.31 20.67 -9.87
N GLU A 10 -8.52 21.25 -9.92
CA GLU A 10 -9.76 20.47 -10.14
C GLU A 10 -9.79 19.78 -11.50
N GLN A 11 -9.50 20.49 -12.58
CA GLN A 11 -9.46 19.93 -13.93
C GLN A 11 -8.40 18.83 -14.05
N MET A 12 -7.21 19.01 -13.44
CA MET A 12 -6.17 18.00 -13.42
C MET A 12 -6.63 16.75 -12.65
N SER A 13 -7.31 16.92 -11.52
CA SER A 13 -7.86 15.82 -10.74
C SER A 13 -8.90 15.02 -11.53
N GLU A 14 -9.82 15.68 -12.23
CA GLU A 14 -10.80 15.02 -13.09
C GLU A 14 -10.15 14.21 -14.22
N VAL A 15 -9.15 14.78 -14.90
CA VAL A 15 -8.41 14.09 -15.98
C VAL A 15 -7.69 12.86 -15.41
N LEU A 16 -7.05 12.97 -14.26
CA LEU A 16 -6.35 11.86 -13.62
C LEU A 16 -7.30 10.74 -13.19
N GLN A 17 -8.49 11.08 -12.68
CA GLN A 17 -9.54 10.10 -12.36
C GLN A 17 -10.05 9.39 -13.61
N GLN A 18 -10.29 10.13 -14.69
CA GLN A 18 -10.76 9.58 -15.97
C GLN A 18 -9.71 8.63 -16.56
N VAL A 19 -8.43 9.02 -16.59
CA VAL A 19 -7.33 8.18 -17.07
C VAL A 19 -7.21 6.91 -16.21
N SER A 20 -7.26 7.04 -14.88
CA SER A 20 -7.22 5.91 -13.97
C SER A 20 -8.38 4.92 -14.20
N SER A 21 -9.60 5.43 -14.38
CA SER A 21 -10.77 4.61 -14.68
C SER A 21 -10.64 3.87 -16.00
N GLN A 22 -10.21 4.55 -17.06
CA GLN A 22 -9.95 3.96 -18.39
C GLN A 22 -8.87 2.87 -18.33
N LEU A 23 -7.79 3.11 -17.60
CA LEU A 23 -6.72 2.12 -17.40
C LEU A 23 -7.27 0.87 -16.72
N ARG A 24 -8.06 1.00 -15.64
CA ARG A 24 -8.65 -0.16 -14.95
C ARG A 24 -9.55 -0.99 -15.85
N LEU A 25 -10.41 -0.36 -16.66
CA LEU A 25 -11.27 -1.05 -17.61
C LEU A 25 -10.46 -1.84 -18.65
N THR A 26 -9.45 -1.21 -19.24
CA THR A 26 -8.57 -1.86 -20.22
C THR A 26 -7.79 -3.02 -19.60
N LEU A 27 -7.29 -2.83 -18.39
CA LEU A 27 -6.59 -3.85 -17.62
C LEU A 27 -7.51 -5.05 -17.31
N GLY A 28 -8.78 -4.82 -16.96
CA GLY A 28 -9.75 -5.90 -16.76
C GLY A 28 -9.90 -6.80 -17.99
N SER A 29 -9.92 -6.21 -19.19
CA SER A 29 -9.96 -6.95 -20.45
C SER A 29 -8.69 -7.78 -20.69
N ILE A 30 -7.51 -7.21 -20.40
CA ILE A 30 -6.22 -7.92 -20.51
C ILE A 30 -6.18 -9.11 -19.54
N HIS A 31 -6.59 -8.91 -18.28
CA HIS A 31 -6.63 -9.98 -17.29
C HIS A 31 -7.57 -11.11 -17.69
N SER A 32 -8.77 -10.78 -18.14
CA SER A 32 -9.73 -11.76 -18.64
C SER A 32 -9.19 -12.55 -19.85
N ALA A 33 -8.45 -11.91 -20.76
CA ALA A 33 -7.80 -12.59 -21.87
C ALA A 33 -6.67 -13.52 -21.39
N LEU A 34 -5.84 -13.06 -20.44
CA LEU A 34 -4.77 -13.84 -19.86
C LEU A 34 -5.29 -15.11 -19.16
N THR A 35 -6.36 -15.00 -18.36
CA THR A 35 -6.99 -16.15 -17.68
C THR A 35 -7.54 -17.17 -18.69
N ARG A 36 -8.01 -16.74 -19.86
CA ARG A 36 -8.47 -17.66 -20.93
C ARG A 36 -7.32 -18.29 -21.71
N LEU A 37 -6.21 -17.58 -21.90
CA LEU A 37 -5.05 -18.10 -22.65
C LEU A 37 -4.17 -19.03 -21.80
N ALA A 38 -4.09 -18.77 -20.52
CA ALA A 38 -3.32 -19.54 -19.56
C ALA A 38 -4.17 -19.78 -18.30
N PRO A 39 -5.20 -20.66 -18.37
CA PRO A 39 -6.03 -20.97 -17.22
C PRO A 39 -5.23 -21.75 -16.17
N PRO A 40 -5.70 -21.78 -14.90
CA PRO A 40 -4.97 -22.38 -13.76
C PRO A 40 -4.48 -23.81 -14.02
N ASP A 41 -5.33 -24.67 -14.59
CA ASP A 41 -5.02 -26.06 -14.92
C ASP A 41 -3.81 -26.17 -15.88
N ILE A 42 -3.76 -25.38 -16.93
CA ILE A 42 -2.62 -25.37 -17.87
C ILE A 42 -1.36 -24.83 -17.17
N ARG A 43 -1.49 -23.80 -16.33
CA ARG A 43 -0.38 -23.21 -15.60
C ARG A 43 0.21 -24.16 -14.55
N ASP A 44 -0.60 -25.01 -13.95
CA ASP A 44 -0.15 -26.03 -13.01
C ASP A 44 0.61 -27.17 -13.71
N GLU A 45 0.24 -27.51 -14.95
CA GLU A 45 0.87 -28.59 -15.72
C GLU A 45 2.11 -28.11 -16.51
N GLU A 46 2.07 -26.89 -17.05
CA GLU A 46 3.10 -26.37 -17.96
C GLU A 46 3.91 -25.23 -17.35
N ARG A 47 5.07 -25.56 -16.78
CA ARG A 47 5.96 -24.59 -16.11
C ARG A 47 6.36 -23.38 -16.97
N GLU A 48 6.57 -23.58 -18.28
CA GLU A 48 6.96 -22.48 -19.18
C GLU A 48 5.79 -21.52 -19.40
N THR A 49 4.59 -22.05 -19.58
CA THR A 49 3.36 -21.28 -19.72
C THR A 49 3.07 -20.50 -18.42
N ASP A 50 3.25 -21.13 -17.25
CA ASP A 50 3.08 -20.45 -15.96
C ASP A 50 4.09 -19.31 -15.76
N LEU A 51 5.37 -19.49 -16.12
CA LEU A 51 6.37 -18.43 -16.04
C LEU A 51 6.09 -17.25 -16.98
N ASN A 52 5.59 -17.51 -18.19
CA ASN A 52 5.19 -16.47 -19.13
C ASN A 52 3.94 -15.72 -18.64
N ALA A 53 2.95 -16.46 -18.15
CA ALA A 53 1.77 -15.88 -17.51
C ALA A 53 2.13 -15.05 -16.28
N ALA A 54 3.09 -15.48 -15.46
CA ALA A 54 3.55 -14.75 -14.28
C ALA A 54 4.17 -13.39 -14.64
N VAL A 55 4.93 -13.30 -15.76
CA VAL A 55 5.48 -12.01 -16.25
C VAL A 55 4.35 -11.06 -16.65
N LEU A 56 3.33 -11.56 -17.35
CA LEU A 56 2.17 -10.77 -17.75
C LEU A 56 1.34 -10.35 -16.54
N CYS A 57 1.10 -11.25 -15.58
CA CYS A 57 0.44 -10.95 -14.31
C CYS A 57 1.19 -9.86 -13.55
N GLN A 58 2.51 -9.97 -13.39
CA GLN A 58 3.30 -8.94 -12.70
C GLN A 58 3.17 -7.58 -13.38
N SER A 59 3.25 -7.53 -14.71
CA SER A 59 3.12 -6.29 -15.48
C SER A 59 1.73 -5.69 -15.30
N TYR A 60 0.70 -6.53 -15.34
CA TYR A 60 -0.68 -6.16 -15.08
C TYR A 60 -0.86 -5.54 -13.68
N TYR A 61 -0.36 -6.21 -12.62
CA TYR A 61 -0.46 -5.72 -11.24
C TYR A 61 0.29 -4.39 -11.04
N ARG A 62 1.45 -4.21 -11.68
CA ARG A 62 2.19 -2.95 -11.66
C ARG A 62 1.38 -1.80 -12.26
N ILE A 63 0.76 -2.01 -13.42
CA ILE A 63 -0.06 -0.98 -14.06
C ILE A 63 -1.33 -0.71 -13.23
N LEU A 64 -1.95 -1.74 -12.66
CA LEU A 64 -3.10 -1.59 -11.76
C LEU A 64 -2.75 -0.76 -10.52
N ARG A 65 -1.59 -1.03 -9.91
CA ARG A 65 -1.06 -0.22 -8.81
C ARG A 65 -0.86 1.24 -9.20
N LEU A 66 -0.26 1.49 -10.37
CA LEU A 66 -0.08 2.86 -10.88
C LEU A 66 -1.43 3.56 -11.08
N ALA A 67 -2.42 2.90 -11.67
CA ALA A 67 -3.76 3.43 -11.84
C ALA A 67 -4.43 3.74 -10.49
N ASN A 68 -4.30 2.85 -9.50
CA ASN A 68 -4.81 3.07 -8.15
C ASN A 68 -4.14 4.26 -7.45
N ASN A 69 -2.82 4.37 -7.54
CA ASN A 69 -2.08 5.50 -6.97
C ASN A 69 -2.45 6.83 -7.63
N LEU A 70 -2.72 6.82 -8.93
CA LEU A 70 -3.14 7.99 -9.68
C LEU A 70 -4.55 8.44 -9.26
N ALA A 71 -5.49 7.48 -9.11
CA ALA A 71 -6.83 7.75 -8.60
C ALA A 71 -6.77 8.38 -7.20
N ASP A 72 -5.98 7.80 -6.28
CA ASP A 72 -5.84 8.37 -4.94
C ASP A 72 -5.22 9.77 -4.96
N ALA A 73 -4.18 9.98 -5.78
CA ALA A 73 -3.56 11.30 -5.86
C ALA A 73 -4.53 12.38 -6.36
N SER A 74 -5.55 11.99 -7.14
CA SER A 74 -6.57 12.86 -7.70
C SER A 74 -7.81 13.04 -6.81
N GLU A 75 -8.03 12.16 -5.83
CA GLU A 75 -9.13 12.34 -4.90
C GLU A 75 -8.91 13.55 -3.99
N PRO A 76 -9.92 14.41 -3.80
CA PRO A 76 -9.84 15.48 -2.81
C PRO A 76 -9.69 14.87 -1.41
N GLU A 77 -8.96 15.58 -0.54
CA GLU A 77 -8.78 15.17 0.85
C GLU A 77 -10.15 15.14 1.54
N ARG A 78 -10.51 14.00 2.12
CA ARG A 78 -11.78 13.86 2.84
C ARG A 78 -11.68 14.56 4.18
N PRO A 79 -12.77 15.19 4.66
CA PRO A 79 -12.79 15.69 6.03
C PRO A 79 -12.41 14.57 7.01
N ALA A 80 -11.63 14.90 8.03
CA ALA A 80 -11.27 13.94 9.05
C ALA A 80 -12.53 13.24 9.62
N ASP A 81 -12.39 11.96 9.93
CA ASP A 81 -13.45 11.13 10.51
C ASP A 81 -14.63 10.75 9.61
N THR A 82 -14.53 11.02 8.31
CA THR A 82 -15.58 10.66 7.37
C THR A 82 -15.50 9.18 7.00
N GLY A 83 -16.60 8.45 7.20
CA GLY A 83 -16.70 7.05 6.77
C GLY A 83 -16.02 6.05 7.69
N LEU A 84 -15.55 6.47 8.88
CA LEU A 84 -14.93 5.57 9.84
C LEU A 84 -15.96 4.64 10.49
N VAL A 85 -15.56 3.38 10.72
CA VAL A 85 -16.31 2.36 11.46
C VAL A 85 -15.47 1.83 12.62
N ASN A 86 -16.14 1.30 13.65
CA ASN A 86 -15.41 0.64 14.74
C ASN A 86 -14.90 -0.72 14.27
N ASP A 87 -13.58 -0.89 14.19
CA ASP A 87 -12.95 -2.13 13.74
C ASP A 87 -11.69 -2.44 14.56
N ASP A 88 -11.24 -3.68 14.51
CA ASP A 88 -10.08 -4.15 15.28
C ASP A 88 -8.76 -3.83 14.54
N ILE A 89 -8.10 -2.77 15.01
CA ILE A 89 -6.83 -2.32 14.42
C ILE A 89 -5.73 -3.37 14.56
N VAL A 90 -5.74 -4.19 15.61
CA VAL A 90 -4.73 -5.25 15.82
C VAL A 90 -4.92 -6.35 14.80
N GLU A 91 -6.18 -6.74 14.54
CA GLU A 91 -6.50 -7.77 13.55
C GLU A 91 -6.20 -7.30 12.12
N ILE A 92 -6.52 -6.04 11.77
CA ILE A 92 -6.15 -5.45 10.48
C ILE A 92 -4.63 -5.53 10.28
N CYS A 93 -3.85 -5.09 11.26
CA CYS A 93 -2.38 -5.12 11.19
C CYS A 93 -1.84 -6.54 11.07
N ARG A 94 -2.35 -7.48 11.88
CA ARG A 94 -1.95 -8.89 11.85
C ARG A 94 -2.24 -9.51 10.49
N SER A 95 -3.45 -9.34 9.99
CA SER A 95 -3.89 -9.87 8.70
C SER A 95 -3.01 -9.37 7.54
N VAL A 96 -2.65 -8.07 7.53
CA VAL A 96 -1.73 -7.52 6.53
C VAL A 96 -0.35 -8.16 6.61
N MET A 97 0.21 -8.29 7.84
CA MET A 97 1.52 -8.90 8.03
C MET A 97 1.53 -10.37 7.66
N ASP A 98 0.50 -11.13 8.00
CA ASP A 98 0.38 -12.56 7.68
C ASP A 98 0.30 -12.78 6.17
N ARG A 99 -0.52 -12.00 5.45
CA ARG A 99 -0.59 -12.05 3.98
C ARG A 99 0.72 -11.65 3.29
N ALA A 100 1.52 -10.80 3.91
CA ALA A 100 2.81 -10.36 3.39
C ALA A 100 3.96 -11.34 3.68
N GLN A 101 3.80 -12.34 4.57
CA GLN A 101 4.87 -13.30 4.94
C GLN A 101 5.41 -14.06 3.74
N THR A 102 4.54 -14.67 2.94
CA THR A 102 4.95 -15.43 1.75
C THR A 102 5.67 -14.55 0.72
N PRO A 103 5.11 -13.39 0.29
CA PRO A 103 5.82 -12.45 -0.57
C PRO A 103 7.17 -11.99 -0.01
N ALA A 104 7.27 -11.68 1.29
CA ALA A 104 8.51 -11.27 1.94
C ALA A 104 9.57 -12.38 1.89
N GLY A 105 9.17 -13.63 2.15
CA GLY A 105 10.04 -14.79 2.07
C GLY A 105 10.67 -14.98 0.69
N LEU A 106 9.95 -14.68 -0.39
CA LEU A 106 10.45 -14.78 -1.77
C LEU A 106 11.60 -13.79 -2.07
N VAL A 107 11.71 -12.69 -1.33
CA VAL A 107 12.78 -11.69 -1.45
C VAL A 107 13.77 -11.75 -0.28
N GLY A 108 13.62 -12.77 0.59
CA GLY A 108 14.50 -13.01 1.73
C GLY A 108 14.35 -11.98 2.87
N ILE A 109 13.16 -11.37 3.01
CA ILE A 109 12.83 -10.42 4.07
C ILE A 109 12.13 -11.17 5.20
N GLN A 110 12.61 -10.96 6.43
CA GLN A 110 11.95 -11.41 7.64
C GLN A 110 10.94 -10.35 8.11
N LEU A 111 9.68 -10.75 8.30
CA LEU A 111 8.64 -9.90 8.85
C LEU A 111 8.35 -10.28 10.30
N ASP A 112 8.32 -9.28 11.19
CA ASP A 112 7.96 -9.43 12.59
C ASP A 112 6.74 -8.57 12.92
N PHE A 113 5.74 -9.16 13.60
CA PHE A 113 4.58 -8.43 14.13
C PHE A 113 4.58 -8.46 15.65
N ARG A 114 4.37 -7.31 16.29
CA ARG A 114 4.36 -7.17 17.74
C ARG A 114 3.17 -6.33 18.20
N CYS A 115 2.41 -6.85 19.14
CA CYS A 115 1.37 -6.10 19.84
C CYS A 115 1.22 -6.67 21.26
N GLY A 116 1.11 -5.80 22.25
CA GLY A 116 0.84 -6.19 23.64
C GLY A 116 -0.62 -6.52 23.93
N LYS A 117 -1.51 -6.42 22.93
CA LYS A 117 -2.94 -6.74 23.02
C LYS A 117 -3.34 -7.72 21.93
N GLU A 118 -4.30 -8.59 22.23
CA GLU A 118 -4.86 -9.51 21.24
C GLU A 118 -5.82 -8.80 20.29
N SER A 119 -6.57 -7.80 20.80
CA SER A 119 -7.61 -7.06 20.08
C SER A 119 -7.70 -5.63 20.62
N HIS A 120 -7.96 -4.66 19.73
CA HIS A 120 -8.23 -3.27 20.11
C HIS A 120 -9.08 -2.54 19.10
N ILE A 121 -10.31 -2.19 19.47
CA ILE A 121 -11.30 -1.58 18.58
C ILE A 121 -11.22 -0.06 18.63
N ILE A 122 -10.99 0.56 17.49
CA ILE A 122 -11.02 2.01 17.25
C ILE A 122 -11.80 2.35 15.98
N ALA A 123 -12.13 3.62 15.79
CA ALA A 123 -12.77 4.11 14.59
C ALA A 123 -11.74 4.23 13.45
N VAL A 124 -11.88 3.42 12.40
CA VAL A 124 -10.99 3.40 11.22
C VAL A 124 -11.76 3.08 9.93
N ASP A 125 -11.16 3.42 8.80
CA ASP A 125 -11.46 2.86 7.48
C ASP A 125 -10.45 1.73 7.22
N SER A 126 -10.88 0.50 7.42
CA SER A 126 -10.02 -0.70 7.39
C SER A 126 -9.30 -0.88 6.05
N GLU A 127 -9.97 -0.56 4.93
CA GLU A 127 -9.36 -0.64 3.58
C GLU A 127 -8.24 0.38 3.41
N ARG A 128 -8.43 1.60 3.91
CA ARG A 128 -7.41 2.65 3.85
C ARG A 128 -6.23 2.35 4.77
N ILE A 129 -6.48 1.82 5.97
CA ILE A 129 -5.40 1.37 6.86
C ILE A 129 -4.60 0.22 6.24
N GLU A 130 -5.26 -0.78 5.67
CA GLU A 130 -4.60 -1.85 4.93
C GLU A 130 -3.72 -1.28 3.80
N ARG A 131 -4.25 -0.35 3.00
CA ARG A 131 -3.52 0.30 1.92
C ARG A 131 -2.30 1.09 2.42
N LEU A 132 -2.46 1.83 3.53
CA LEU A 132 -1.36 2.53 4.17
C LEU A 132 -0.24 1.56 4.55
N LEU A 133 -0.57 0.46 5.24
CA LEU A 133 0.40 -0.53 5.67
C LEU A 133 1.12 -1.21 4.49
N LEU A 134 0.39 -1.59 3.45
CA LEU A 134 0.97 -2.19 2.25
C LEU A 134 1.89 -1.22 1.49
N ASN A 135 1.56 0.08 1.43
CA ASN A 135 2.44 1.09 0.86
C ASN A 135 3.73 1.26 1.67
N LEU A 136 3.64 1.25 3.01
CA LEU A 136 4.81 1.31 3.89
C LEU A 136 5.68 0.05 3.74
N LEU A 137 5.08 -1.14 3.72
CA LEU A 137 5.80 -2.41 3.47
C LEU A 137 6.50 -2.40 2.11
N SER A 138 5.82 -1.95 1.06
CA SER A 138 6.41 -1.82 -0.28
C SER A 138 7.64 -0.91 -0.29
N ASN A 139 7.59 0.21 0.43
CA ASN A 139 8.74 1.10 0.58
C ASN A 139 9.89 0.40 1.33
N SER A 140 9.60 -0.27 2.43
CA SER A 140 10.62 -1.03 3.19
C SER A 140 11.27 -2.10 2.33
N PHE A 141 10.50 -2.90 1.60
CA PHE A 141 11.03 -3.96 0.71
C PHE A 141 11.93 -3.37 -0.39
N LYS A 142 11.52 -2.22 -0.94
CA LYS A 142 12.25 -1.54 -2.01
C LYS A 142 13.61 -1.04 -1.57
N PHE A 143 13.75 -0.61 -0.33
CA PHE A 143 14.94 0.07 0.17
C PHE A 143 15.74 -0.72 1.20
N ILE A 144 15.40 -2.01 1.40
CA ILE A 144 15.99 -2.83 2.46
C ILE A 144 17.49 -3.16 2.26
N GLY A 145 18.02 -3.05 1.02
CA GLY A 145 19.44 -3.34 0.78
C GLY A 145 19.78 -4.83 0.77
N THR A 146 21.08 -5.16 0.95
CA THR A 146 21.63 -6.53 0.84
C THR A 146 22.01 -7.18 2.17
N GLY A 147 21.98 -6.44 3.28
CA GLY A 147 22.37 -6.92 4.62
C GLY A 147 21.28 -7.74 5.34
N ASP A 148 21.14 -7.53 6.63
CA ASP A 148 20.05 -8.08 7.45
C ASP A 148 18.72 -7.47 6.95
N LYS A 149 17.85 -8.29 6.39
CA LYS A 149 16.60 -7.88 5.76
C LYS A 149 15.43 -8.12 6.70
N ARG A 150 15.21 -7.18 7.59
CA ARG A 150 14.13 -7.28 8.58
C ARG A 150 13.19 -6.08 8.48
N VAL A 151 11.89 -6.36 8.53
CA VAL A 151 10.83 -5.36 8.68
C VAL A 151 9.95 -5.76 9.84
N SER A 152 9.69 -4.85 10.76
CA SER A 152 8.83 -5.09 11.92
C SER A 152 7.69 -4.08 11.98
N LEU A 153 6.50 -4.55 12.35
CA LEU A 153 5.34 -3.72 12.67
C LEU A 153 5.00 -3.91 14.15
N GLU A 154 5.10 -2.84 14.92
CA GLU A 154 4.65 -2.79 16.32
C GLU A 154 3.36 -1.97 16.41
N VAL A 155 2.33 -2.52 17.08
CA VAL A 155 1.11 -1.79 17.45
C VAL A 155 1.19 -1.45 18.93
N ARG A 156 1.24 -0.15 19.24
CA ARG A 156 1.29 0.36 20.61
C ARG A 156 0.02 1.13 20.92
N VAL A 157 -0.69 0.69 21.97
CA VAL A 157 -1.97 1.31 22.39
C VAL A 157 -1.73 2.16 23.63
N GLU A 158 -2.02 3.45 23.50
CA GLU A 158 -1.97 4.41 24.61
C GLU A 158 -3.35 5.05 24.83
N SER A 159 -3.51 5.83 25.90
CA SER A 159 -4.82 6.39 26.28
C SER A 159 -5.43 7.31 25.21
N GLY A 160 -4.61 8.11 24.53
CA GLY A 160 -5.07 9.06 23.52
C GLY A 160 -4.92 8.61 22.08
N TYR A 161 -3.96 7.72 21.82
CA TYR A 161 -3.58 7.32 20.47
C TYR A 161 -3.19 5.84 20.39
N VAL A 162 -3.40 5.27 19.21
CA VAL A 162 -2.80 4.01 18.80
C VAL A 162 -1.69 4.34 17.80
N TYR A 163 -0.52 3.78 18.01
CA TYR A 163 0.63 3.97 17.15
C TYR A 163 0.90 2.69 16.35
N LEU A 164 1.00 2.82 15.03
CA LEU A 164 1.47 1.80 14.13
C LEU A 164 2.93 2.17 13.77
N ILE A 165 3.88 1.40 14.26
CA ILE A 165 5.32 1.68 14.14
C ILE A 165 5.92 0.63 13.22
N LEU A 166 6.22 1.01 11.98
CA LEU A 166 6.86 0.15 10.99
C LEU A 166 8.33 0.54 10.86
N SER A 167 9.22 -0.42 11.13
CA SER A 167 10.67 -0.23 11.09
C SER A 167 11.33 -1.22 10.14
N ASP A 168 12.27 -0.76 9.33
CA ASP A 168 13.09 -1.59 8.46
C ASP A 168 14.60 -1.42 8.74
N THR A 169 15.39 -2.43 8.35
CA THR A 169 16.85 -2.41 8.41
C THR A 169 17.48 -1.98 7.09
N GLY A 170 16.78 -1.13 6.33
CA GLY A 170 17.19 -0.70 5.00
C GLY A 170 18.37 0.29 5.00
N ARG A 171 18.64 0.82 3.81
CA ARG A 171 19.74 1.77 3.61
C ARG A 171 19.57 3.11 4.33
N GLY A 172 18.37 3.40 4.84
CA GLY A 172 17.99 4.69 5.40
C GLY A 172 17.86 5.80 4.37
N ILE A 173 17.49 6.98 4.84
CA ILE A 173 17.26 8.19 4.04
C ILE A 173 18.24 9.26 4.46
N PRO A 174 19.00 9.85 3.52
CA PRO A 174 19.88 10.98 3.82
C PRO A 174 19.12 12.18 4.42
N PRO A 175 19.67 12.90 5.42
CA PRO A 175 18.97 14.00 6.10
C PRO A 175 18.42 15.07 5.15
N HIS A 176 19.16 15.42 4.10
CA HIS A 176 18.73 16.43 3.13
C HIS A 176 17.52 16.03 2.25
N LEU A 177 17.12 14.76 2.30
CA LEU A 177 15.95 14.25 1.59
C LEU A 177 14.72 14.09 2.50
N LEU A 178 14.90 14.09 3.84
CA LEU A 178 13.81 13.83 4.80
C LEU A 178 12.66 14.83 4.65
N ASP A 179 12.96 16.12 4.45
CA ASP A 179 11.95 17.16 4.29
C ASP A 179 11.13 17.01 3.00
N THR A 180 11.62 16.27 2.04
CA THR A 180 11.04 16.16 0.69
C THR A 180 10.41 14.81 0.38
N VAL A 181 10.51 13.82 1.29
CA VAL A 181 9.96 12.47 1.05
C VAL A 181 8.43 12.44 0.98
N PHE A 182 7.77 13.47 1.50
CA PHE A 182 6.32 13.64 1.45
C PHE A 182 5.84 14.50 0.28
N ASP A 183 6.76 15.07 -0.51
CA ASP A 183 6.39 15.86 -1.69
C ASP A 183 5.84 14.92 -2.78
N ARG A 184 4.67 15.25 -3.33
CA ARG A 184 4.05 14.47 -4.40
C ARG A 184 4.94 14.45 -5.64
N CYS A 185 5.04 13.28 -6.27
CA CYS A 185 5.78 13.06 -7.51
C CYS A 185 7.29 13.39 -7.45
N ARG A 186 7.84 13.58 -6.25
CA ARG A 186 9.26 13.82 -6.11
C ARG A 186 9.99 12.51 -5.89
N GLN A 187 10.73 12.09 -6.90
CA GLN A 187 11.73 11.04 -6.74
C GLN A 187 13.04 11.74 -6.32
N PRO A 188 13.74 11.24 -5.28
CA PRO A 188 15.08 11.73 -4.99
C PRO A 188 15.93 11.54 -6.23
N GLY A 189 16.46 12.63 -6.80
CA GLY A 189 17.25 12.61 -8.03
C GLY A 189 18.43 11.64 -7.91
N ARG A 190 18.66 10.86 -8.97
CA ARG A 190 19.81 9.96 -9.16
C ARG A 190 20.09 8.98 -8.01
N LEU A 191 19.09 8.18 -7.63
CA LEU A 191 19.36 6.94 -6.92
C LEU A 191 19.69 5.85 -7.94
N ASP A 192 20.78 5.15 -7.74
CA ASP A 192 21.18 4.01 -8.58
C ASP A 192 20.98 2.71 -7.75
N PRO A 193 20.12 1.78 -8.18
CA PRO A 193 19.21 1.89 -9.32
C PRO A 193 18.05 2.87 -9.06
N PRO A 194 17.47 3.50 -10.10
CA PRO A 194 16.36 4.44 -9.93
C PRO A 194 15.18 3.74 -9.28
N PRO A 195 14.54 4.36 -8.25
CA PRO A 195 13.40 3.75 -7.60
C PRO A 195 12.23 3.61 -8.56
N HIS A 196 11.63 2.42 -8.64
CA HIS A 196 10.40 2.23 -9.39
C HIS A 196 9.23 2.93 -8.69
N GLY A 197 8.32 3.55 -9.47
CA GLY A 197 7.09 4.15 -8.98
C GLY A 197 7.07 5.68 -9.04
N LEU A 198 5.86 6.28 -8.88
CA LEU A 198 5.60 7.71 -9.06
C LEU A 198 5.95 8.59 -7.84
N GLY A 199 6.47 8.04 -6.75
CA GLY A 199 6.72 8.80 -5.52
C GLY A 199 5.43 9.21 -4.77
N LEU A 200 4.33 8.49 -4.97
CA LEU A 200 3.02 8.81 -4.37
C LEU A 200 2.73 8.04 -3.08
N GLY A 201 3.48 6.99 -2.75
CA GLY A 201 3.17 6.10 -1.61
C GLY A 201 3.15 6.82 -0.26
N LEU A 202 4.20 7.55 0.10
CA LEU A 202 4.26 8.29 1.37
C LEU A 202 3.25 9.45 1.45
N PRO A 203 3.06 10.29 0.42
CA PRO A 203 1.97 11.26 0.37
C PRO A 203 0.59 10.64 0.59
N ILE A 204 0.28 9.48 -0.02
CA ILE A 204 -0.96 8.75 0.21
C ILE A 204 -1.08 8.31 1.66
N CYS A 205 -0.02 7.73 2.25
CA CYS A 205 -0.01 7.32 3.66
C CYS A 205 -0.25 8.50 4.61
N GLN A 206 0.39 9.64 4.34
CA GLN A 206 0.21 10.86 5.15
C GLN A 206 -1.23 11.37 5.07
N ARG A 207 -1.83 11.36 3.88
CA ARG A 207 -3.24 11.74 3.70
C ARG A 207 -4.17 10.81 4.46
N ILE A 208 -3.99 9.49 4.32
CA ILE A 208 -4.81 8.50 5.04
C ILE A 208 -4.73 8.73 6.55
N ALA A 209 -3.54 8.96 7.10
CA ALA A 209 -3.38 9.26 8.52
C ALA A 209 -4.17 10.51 8.94
N ARG A 210 -4.11 11.61 8.15
CA ARG A 210 -4.86 12.85 8.42
C ARG A 210 -6.37 12.67 8.32
N GLU A 211 -6.86 11.92 7.35
CA GLU A 211 -8.29 11.60 7.20
C GLU A 211 -8.85 10.80 8.39
N HIS A 212 -7.99 10.09 9.11
CA HIS A 212 -8.32 9.42 10.38
C HIS A 212 -8.15 10.34 11.61
N GLY A 213 -7.84 11.64 11.41
CA GLY A 213 -7.57 12.56 12.51
C GLY A 213 -6.22 12.33 13.21
N GLY A 214 -5.34 11.59 12.56
CA GLY A 214 -4.01 11.23 13.03
C GLY A 214 -2.87 11.94 12.31
N SER A 215 -1.67 11.40 12.44
CA SER A 215 -0.47 11.93 11.78
C SER A 215 0.49 10.81 11.38
N LEU A 216 1.45 11.13 10.50
CA LEU A 216 2.53 10.26 10.12
C LEU A 216 3.86 10.98 10.32
N ALA A 217 4.77 10.34 11.06
CA ALA A 217 6.13 10.80 11.31
C ALA A 217 7.12 9.77 10.77
N LEU A 218 8.30 10.25 10.33
CA LEU A 218 9.35 9.42 9.77
C LEU A 218 10.67 9.77 10.43
N ALA A 219 11.40 8.74 10.91
CA ALA A 219 12.77 8.84 11.41
C ALA A 219 13.64 7.89 10.61
N SER A 220 14.81 8.36 10.14
CA SER A 220 15.72 7.53 9.36
C SER A 220 17.16 7.96 9.55
N GLU A 221 18.05 6.97 9.52
CA GLU A 221 19.49 7.17 9.57
C GLU A 221 20.17 6.29 8.52
N VAL A 222 21.07 6.89 7.75
CA VAL A 222 21.78 6.18 6.67
C VAL A 222 22.53 4.97 7.23
N GLY A 223 22.28 3.80 6.65
CA GLY A 223 22.87 2.53 7.06
C GLY A 223 22.24 1.87 8.29
N LYS A 224 21.22 2.50 8.93
CA LYS A 224 20.50 1.90 10.07
C LYS A 224 19.05 1.57 9.77
N GLY A 225 18.50 2.13 8.69
CA GLY A 225 17.12 1.89 8.26
C GLY A 225 16.17 3.06 8.48
N THR A 226 14.88 2.77 8.38
CA THR A 226 13.82 3.77 8.49
C THR A 226 12.74 3.28 9.45
N THR A 227 12.21 4.20 10.24
CA THR A 227 11.04 3.97 11.09
C THR A 227 9.95 4.96 10.72
N VAL A 228 8.78 4.47 10.36
CA VAL A 228 7.58 5.26 10.12
C VAL A 228 6.59 5.00 11.25
N THR A 229 6.13 6.08 11.89
CA THR A 229 5.15 6.04 12.96
C THR A 229 3.86 6.70 12.49
N VAL A 230 2.78 5.95 12.48
CA VAL A 230 1.42 6.46 12.23
C VAL A 230 0.69 6.53 13.57
N SER A 231 0.19 7.72 13.94
CA SER A 231 -0.66 7.91 15.11
C SER A 231 -2.12 7.99 14.66
N LEU A 232 -2.99 7.22 15.32
CA LEU A 232 -4.43 7.23 15.09
C LEU A 232 -5.15 7.54 16.41
N PRO A 233 -6.21 8.37 16.45
CA PRO A 233 -6.96 8.63 17.68
C PRO A 233 -7.51 7.34 18.27
N ASN A 234 -7.25 7.11 19.56
CA ASN A 234 -7.80 5.97 20.29
C ASN A 234 -9.24 6.25 20.74
N ARG A 235 -10.17 6.23 19.79
CA ARG A 235 -11.58 6.52 20.02
C ARG A 235 -12.49 5.62 19.20
N ARG A 236 -13.75 5.56 19.59
CA ARG A 236 -14.81 4.90 18.83
C ARG A 236 -15.78 5.94 18.28
N VAL A 237 -16.45 5.60 17.18
CA VAL A 237 -17.59 6.36 16.68
C VAL A 237 -18.89 5.76 17.21
N PRO A 238 -19.95 6.58 17.42
CA PRO A 238 -21.26 6.05 17.75
C PRO A 238 -21.68 5.04 16.68
N GLN A 239 -22.14 3.86 17.11
CA GLN A 239 -22.63 2.85 16.19
C GLN A 239 -23.82 3.44 15.44
N ARG A 240 -23.67 3.80 14.19
CA ARG A 240 -24.81 4.09 13.32
C ARG A 240 -25.52 2.76 13.10
N LEU A 241 -26.79 2.69 13.48
CA LEU A 241 -27.75 1.71 12.97
C LEU A 241 -27.93 1.98 11.48
N GLY A 242 -27.02 1.56 10.68
CA GLY A 242 -27.02 1.71 9.24
C GLY A 242 -26.34 0.47 8.70
N THR A 243 -27.09 -0.27 7.89
CA THR A 243 -26.62 -1.36 7.06
C THR A 243 -25.13 -1.21 6.75
N ALA A 244 -24.32 -2.14 7.26
CA ALA A 244 -23.03 -2.39 6.66
C ALA A 244 -23.32 -2.62 5.18
N LEU A 245 -23.01 -1.64 4.33
CA LEU A 245 -22.95 -1.88 2.90
C LEU A 245 -21.95 -3.01 2.74
N PRO A 246 -22.31 -4.11 2.06
CA PRO A 246 -21.34 -5.16 1.80
C PRO A 246 -20.13 -4.45 1.19
N LEU A 247 -18.95 -4.67 1.78
CA LEU A 247 -17.69 -4.22 1.22
C LEU A 247 -17.64 -4.76 -0.21
N VAL A 248 -18.02 -3.91 -1.17
CA VAL A 248 -17.77 -4.23 -2.57
C VAL A 248 -16.26 -4.26 -2.67
N GLU A 249 -15.70 -5.45 -2.81
CA GLU A 249 -14.28 -5.61 -3.10
C GLU A 249 -13.95 -4.82 -4.37
N LEU A 250 -13.53 -3.57 -4.20
CA LEU A 250 -13.08 -2.71 -5.30
C LEU A 250 -11.82 -3.27 -5.99
N SER A 251 -11.24 -4.32 -5.44
CA SER A 251 -10.11 -5.05 -6.01
C SER A 251 -10.50 -5.97 -7.18
N GLY A 252 -11.80 -6.14 -7.49
CA GLY A 252 -12.22 -6.99 -8.62
C GLY A 252 -11.75 -8.45 -8.52
N GLY A 253 -11.58 -8.99 -7.31
CA GLY A 253 -11.07 -10.35 -7.07
C GLY A 253 -9.55 -10.47 -7.07
N PHE A 254 -8.81 -9.34 -7.09
CA PHE A 254 -7.33 -9.36 -7.09
C PHE A 254 -6.74 -9.36 -5.68
N ASN A 255 -5.62 -10.07 -5.52
CA ASN A 255 -4.86 -10.07 -4.28
C ASN A 255 -4.20 -8.69 -4.07
N ARG A 256 -4.76 -7.87 -3.15
CA ARG A 256 -4.27 -6.52 -2.85
C ARG A 256 -2.79 -6.50 -2.45
N THR A 257 -2.34 -7.49 -1.70
CA THR A 257 -0.95 -7.61 -1.26
C THR A 257 -0.03 -7.72 -2.46
N LEU A 258 -0.37 -8.55 -3.45
CA LEU A 258 0.41 -8.69 -4.68
C LEU A 258 0.36 -7.43 -5.55
N VAL A 259 -0.78 -6.72 -5.61
CA VAL A 259 -0.87 -5.43 -6.32
C VAL A 259 0.10 -4.44 -5.71
N GLU A 260 0.03 -4.20 -4.41
CA GLU A 260 0.84 -3.18 -3.73
C GLU A 260 2.33 -3.54 -3.64
N LEU A 261 2.68 -4.82 -3.62
CA LEU A 261 4.06 -5.29 -3.61
C LEU A 261 4.61 -5.61 -5.01
N SER A 262 3.83 -5.44 -6.08
CA SER A 262 4.20 -5.87 -7.45
C SER A 262 5.51 -5.29 -7.98
N ASP A 263 5.91 -4.10 -7.54
CA ASP A 263 7.16 -3.44 -7.95
C ASP A 263 8.41 -4.10 -7.35
N VAL A 264 8.27 -4.77 -6.20
CA VAL A 264 9.40 -5.28 -5.40
C VAL A 264 9.49 -6.80 -5.41
N LEU A 265 8.42 -7.48 -5.81
CA LEU A 265 8.38 -8.93 -5.87
C LEU A 265 8.99 -9.46 -7.17
N PRO A 266 9.65 -10.63 -7.13
CA PRO A 266 10.11 -11.31 -8.32
C PRO A 266 8.92 -11.94 -9.09
N LYS A 267 9.11 -12.21 -10.38
CA LYS A 267 8.06 -12.84 -11.22
C LYS A 267 7.49 -14.14 -10.66
N GLN A 268 8.27 -14.89 -9.90
CA GLN A 268 7.84 -16.14 -9.26
C GLN A 268 6.66 -15.93 -8.29
N ALA A 269 6.52 -14.74 -7.69
CA ALA A 269 5.39 -14.41 -6.82
C ALA A 269 4.04 -14.37 -7.58
N PHE A 270 4.06 -14.37 -8.89
CA PHE A 270 2.89 -14.31 -9.77
C PHE A 270 2.64 -15.62 -10.53
N THR A 271 3.33 -16.70 -10.16
CA THR A 271 3.01 -18.06 -10.63
C THR A 271 1.74 -18.57 -9.93
N GLN A 272 1.07 -19.56 -10.55
CA GLN A 272 -0.21 -20.09 -10.06
C GLN A 272 -0.14 -20.49 -8.59
N LYS A 273 0.95 -21.12 -8.18
CA LYS A 273 1.22 -21.54 -6.79
C LYS A 273 1.03 -20.43 -5.73
N TYR A 274 1.17 -19.16 -6.08
CA TYR A 274 1.11 -18.01 -5.14
C TYR A 274 -0.04 -17.04 -5.42
N LEU A 275 -0.89 -17.33 -6.43
CA LEU A 275 -2.05 -16.50 -6.76
C LEU A 275 -3.31 -16.93 -6.00
N ASP A 276 -3.39 -18.20 -5.61
CA ASP A 276 -4.43 -18.79 -4.77
C ASP A 276 -4.13 -18.50 -3.28
#